data_29fbce794696fc9520bb0c2e18c2c485
#
_entry.id   29fbce794696fc9520bb0c2e18c2c485
#
_cell.length_a   1.000
_cell.length_b   1.000
_cell.length_c   1.000
_cell.angle_alpha   90.00
_cell.angle_beta   90.00
_cell.angle_gamma   90.00
#
_symmetry.space_group_name_H-M   'P 1'
#
loop_
_entity.id
_entity.type
_entity.pdbx_description
1 polymer ?
#
loop_
_entity_poly.entity_id
_entity_poly.type
_entity_poly.pdbx_seq_one_letter_code
_entity_poly.pdbx_strand_id
1 'polypeptide(L)'
;MALTSDFLQTSVVFLSAAVVAVPLAQRSGLGSVLGYLLAGVAIGPWGLGLISDVDAILHFAELGVVLLLFLIGLELNPKKLWQMRGPILGLGGAQVVITTLLIACIIQWFGVSWNTALVIGMGLALSSTAIALKVLEEQGLARTETGQSGFAVLLFQDIAVIPMLALLPLLAGSGMSGDWLSSLLTFSAVIGLLVGGHFLLRPLFRYVVLTGVRELFTVTALLVVLGIAMLMQQLGLSMALGTFLAGVLLAESEYRHELEIAIEPFKGLLLGLFFIAVGMAVNLGLLVVHPIEVISAVLGLVALKGAVLYLLGRVSRMRAKARSRMAAILSQGGEFAFVIFTAASKEGLLNPSEVSFLLVVVSLSMVTTPLLLNIQKWWYARTLNQESDVLAPDVVDTEPRVIIAGFGRFGQIVGRLLYANKIKVTVLESDASQIQLLRKYGYKVFYGDATQLDLLRAAGAAKAEALVICTDSPDQVMSIVELCQQHFPNLKVLARARSRVEAYQLLSHGVSTYSRETFLGALDLGRQTLVEIGMHPYQAKRAEAHFRKLDNAMLKELLPQHNQDKKLAQRAKEARKELEEIFAHEMENDHQSRNFWDER
;
A
#
# COMPACT_ATOMS: atom_id res chain seq x y z
N MET A 1 13.49 18.36 -39.25
CA MET A 1 12.69 17.15 -39.49
C MET A 1 13.27 15.88 -38.83
N ALA A 2 14.59 15.68 -38.78
CA ALA A 2 15.18 14.51 -38.09
C ALA A 2 14.91 14.47 -36.56
N LEU A 3 15.03 15.59 -35.86
CA LEU A 3 14.81 15.68 -34.40
C LEU A 3 13.40 15.29 -33.95
N THR A 4 12.36 15.46 -34.81
CA THR A 4 10.97 15.11 -34.45
C THR A 4 10.68 13.63 -34.64
N SER A 5 11.35 12.94 -35.58
CA SER A 5 11.20 11.50 -35.78
C SER A 5 11.84 10.71 -34.63
N ASP A 6 13.03 11.12 -34.19
CA ASP A 6 13.74 10.47 -33.09
C ASP A 6 13.01 10.60 -31.75
N PHE A 7 12.42 11.78 -31.46
CA PHE A 7 11.63 11.99 -30.26
C PHE A 7 10.37 11.13 -30.20
N LEU A 8 9.63 11.05 -31.32
CA LEU A 8 8.43 10.22 -31.40
C LEU A 8 8.76 8.72 -31.27
N GLN A 9 9.81 8.28 -31.96
CA GLN A 9 10.26 6.88 -31.90
C GLN A 9 10.68 6.50 -30.48
N THR A 10 11.49 7.34 -29.82
CA THR A 10 11.92 7.16 -28.43
C THR A 10 10.72 7.11 -27.48
N SER A 11 9.76 8.04 -27.65
CA SER A 11 8.55 8.06 -26.81
C SER A 11 7.70 6.80 -26.96
N VAL A 12 7.52 6.30 -28.19
CA VAL A 12 6.77 5.06 -28.45
C VAL A 12 7.49 3.86 -27.84
N VAL A 13 8.81 3.76 -27.95
CA VAL A 13 9.60 2.68 -27.34
C VAL A 13 9.43 2.69 -25.80
N PHE A 14 9.54 3.86 -25.19
CA PHE A 14 9.34 4.03 -23.74
C PHE A 14 7.95 3.58 -23.27
N LEU A 15 6.91 4.12 -23.92
CA LEU A 15 5.54 3.79 -23.56
C LEU A 15 5.22 2.31 -23.77
N SER A 16 5.73 1.73 -24.87
CA SER A 16 5.56 0.30 -25.16
C SER A 16 6.25 -0.57 -24.11
N ALA A 17 7.48 -0.24 -23.73
CA ALA A 17 8.22 -0.96 -22.70
C ALA A 17 7.50 -0.88 -21.34
N ALA A 18 7.01 0.30 -20.96
CA ALA A 18 6.25 0.50 -19.74
C ALA A 18 4.95 -0.32 -19.71
N VAL A 19 4.16 -0.27 -20.80
CA VAL A 19 2.87 -0.99 -20.93
C VAL A 19 3.05 -2.51 -20.86
N VAL A 20 4.18 -3.03 -21.31
CA VAL A 20 4.46 -4.47 -21.25
C VAL A 20 5.07 -4.88 -19.90
N ALA A 21 6.14 -4.20 -19.47
CA ALA A 21 6.91 -4.63 -18.31
C ALA A 21 6.21 -4.38 -16.98
N VAL A 22 5.49 -3.26 -16.83
CA VAL A 22 4.86 -2.92 -15.55
C VAL A 22 3.73 -3.90 -15.17
N PRO A 23 2.79 -4.27 -16.05
CA PRO A 23 1.78 -5.28 -15.71
C PRO A 23 2.38 -6.67 -15.43
N LEU A 24 3.45 -7.06 -16.13
CA LEU A 24 4.15 -8.31 -15.89
C LEU A 24 4.80 -8.32 -14.50
N ALA A 25 5.50 -7.23 -14.14
CA ALA A 25 6.10 -7.08 -12.82
C ALA A 25 5.05 -7.03 -11.71
N GLN A 26 3.92 -6.38 -11.94
CA GLN A 26 2.82 -6.37 -10.97
C GLN A 26 2.21 -7.76 -10.74
N ARG A 27 1.98 -8.53 -11.82
CA ARG A 27 1.47 -9.91 -11.72
C ARG A 27 2.43 -10.85 -11.00
N SER A 28 3.73 -10.64 -11.16
CA SER A 28 4.78 -11.40 -10.45
C SER A 28 5.06 -10.93 -9.01
N GLY A 29 4.31 -9.92 -8.50
CA GLY A 29 4.48 -9.41 -7.14
C GLY A 29 5.68 -8.48 -6.95
N LEU A 30 6.39 -8.09 -8.04
CA LEU A 30 7.59 -7.24 -7.98
C LEU A 30 7.28 -5.74 -7.82
N GLY A 31 6.07 -5.32 -8.18
CA GLY A 31 5.67 -3.90 -8.10
C GLY A 31 5.99 -3.09 -9.35
N SER A 32 5.40 -1.88 -9.45
CA SER A 32 5.53 -1.02 -10.63
C SER A 32 6.93 -0.44 -10.80
N VAL A 33 7.59 -0.07 -9.71
CA VAL A 33 8.95 0.52 -9.74
C VAL A 33 9.95 -0.45 -10.39
N LEU A 34 9.95 -1.71 -9.94
CA LEU A 34 10.78 -2.73 -10.57
C LEU A 34 10.37 -3.01 -12.02
N GLY A 35 9.07 -2.92 -12.34
CA GLY A 35 8.60 -3.01 -13.72
C GLY A 35 9.20 -1.95 -14.62
N TYR A 36 9.24 -0.70 -14.19
CA TYR A 36 9.89 0.40 -14.92
C TYR A 36 11.40 0.22 -15.03
N LEU A 37 12.09 -0.18 -13.95
CA LEU A 37 13.52 -0.46 -13.99
C LEU A 37 13.86 -1.58 -14.99
N LEU A 38 13.11 -2.69 -14.97
CA LEU A 38 13.27 -3.80 -15.90
C LEU A 38 12.97 -3.39 -17.35
N ALA A 39 11.96 -2.54 -17.57
CA ALA A 39 11.68 -1.95 -18.88
C ALA A 39 12.91 -1.18 -19.38
N GLY A 40 13.50 -0.33 -18.54
CA GLY A 40 14.70 0.43 -18.84
C GLY A 40 15.90 -0.45 -19.19
N VAL A 41 16.15 -1.47 -18.38
CA VAL A 41 17.21 -2.47 -18.67
C VAL A 41 16.97 -3.15 -20.02
N ALA A 42 15.72 -3.51 -20.34
CA ALA A 42 15.39 -4.21 -21.57
C ALA A 42 15.60 -3.34 -22.84
N ILE A 43 15.21 -2.06 -22.81
CA ILE A 43 15.33 -1.16 -23.96
C ILE A 43 16.66 -0.41 -24.04
N GLY A 44 17.40 -0.38 -22.91
CA GLY A 44 18.66 0.33 -22.76
C GLY A 44 19.85 -0.34 -23.47
N PRO A 45 21.05 0.26 -23.32
CA PRO A 45 22.28 -0.19 -23.97
C PRO A 45 22.69 -1.63 -23.64
N TRP A 46 22.33 -2.11 -22.45
CA TRP A 46 22.65 -3.47 -21.97
C TRP A 46 21.62 -4.53 -22.35
N GLY A 47 20.45 -4.11 -22.86
CA GLY A 47 19.39 -5.01 -23.32
C GLY A 47 19.30 -5.06 -24.85
N LEU A 48 18.17 -4.59 -25.39
CA LEU A 48 17.91 -4.56 -26.83
C LEU A 48 18.64 -3.42 -27.58
N GLY A 49 19.22 -2.46 -26.85
CA GLY A 49 19.94 -1.33 -27.43
C GLY A 49 19.07 -0.40 -28.28
N LEU A 50 17.77 -0.33 -27.99
CA LEU A 50 16.82 0.48 -28.76
C LEU A 50 17.02 1.98 -28.52
N ILE A 51 17.60 2.35 -27.38
CA ILE A 51 17.90 3.72 -26.99
C ILE A 51 19.33 3.77 -26.47
N SER A 52 20.14 4.65 -27.08
CA SER A 52 21.56 4.82 -26.74
C SER A 52 21.87 6.10 -25.98
N ASP A 53 21.08 7.17 -26.17
CA ASP A 53 21.26 8.44 -25.48
C ASP A 53 20.49 8.45 -24.16
N VAL A 54 21.13 7.91 -23.12
CA VAL A 54 20.55 7.81 -21.78
C VAL A 54 20.55 9.17 -21.05
N ASP A 55 21.57 10.01 -21.31
CA ASP A 55 21.78 11.27 -20.56
C ASP A 55 20.71 12.31 -20.86
N ALA A 56 20.33 12.49 -22.13
CA ALA A 56 19.25 13.42 -22.50
C ALA A 56 17.91 13.03 -21.86
N ILE A 57 17.65 11.72 -21.76
CA ILE A 57 16.42 11.21 -21.16
C ILE A 57 16.45 11.35 -19.64
N LEU A 58 17.61 11.13 -19.02
CA LEU A 58 17.76 11.28 -17.57
C LEU A 58 17.47 12.72 -17.12
N HIS A 59 17.95 13.71 -17.86
CA HIS A 59 17.65 15.13 -17.58
C HIS A 59 16.16 15.46 -17.63
N PHE A 60 15.45 14.92 -18.63
CA PHE A 60 14.01 15.12 -18.71
C PHE A 60 13.26 14.35 -17.59
N ALA A 61 13.74 13.18 -17.25
CA ALA A 61 13.18 12.35 -16.19
C ALA A 61 13.37 12.94 -14.78
N GLU A 62 14.38 13.80 -14.56
CA GLU A 62 14.57 14.52 -13.30
C GLU A 62 13.36 15.39 -12.94
N LEU A 63 12.60 15.88 -13.93
CA LEU A 63 11.35 16.59 -13.67
C LEU A 63 10.32 15.72 -12.92
N GLY A 64 10.35 14.41 -13.12
CA GLY A 64 9.52 13.48 -12.36
C GLY A 64 9.84 13.46 -10.87
N VAL A 65 11.14 13.53 -10.54
CA VAL A 65 11.61 13.62 -9.15
C VAL A 65 11.21 14.95 -8.52
N VAL A 66 11.31 16.03 -9.28
CA VAL A 66 10.89 17.39 -8.86
C VAL A 66 9.40 17.39 -8.48
N LEU A 67 8.53 16.82 -9.31
CA LEU A 67 7.10 16.70 -9.03
C LEU A 67 6.80 15.75 -7.87
N LEU A 68 7.54 14.66 -7.76
CA LEU A 68 7.41 13.72 -6.64
C LEU A 68 7.69 14.43 -5.32
N LEU A 69 8.80 15.14 -5.22
CA LEU A 69 9.21 15.85 -4.00
C LEU A 69 8.25 16.99 -3.63
N PHE A 70 7.71 17.69 -4.62
CA PHE A 70 6.63 18.64 -4.38
C PHE A 70 5.42 17.99 -3.73
N LEU A 71 4.95 16.84 -4.26
CA LEU A 71 3.80 16.13 -3.70
C LEU A 71 4.08 15.56 -2.31
N ILE A 72 5.28 15.04 -2.07
CA ILE A 72 5.68 14.62 -0.72
C ILE A 72 5.61 15.81 0.24
N GLY A 73 6.11 16.99 -0.17
CA GLY A 73 5.97 18.21 0.61
C GLY A 73 4.50 18.57 0.87
N LEU A 74 3.64 18.45 -0.12
CA LEU A 74 2.21 18.76 -0.05
C LEU A 74 1.44 17.79 0.85
N GLU A 75 1.82 16.52 0.87
CA GLU A 75 1.22 15.47 1.70
C GLU A 75 1.58 15.60 3.20
N LEU A 76 2.65 16.34 3.52
CA LEU A 76 3.08 16.55 4.89
C LEU A 76 2.02 17.33 5.68
N ASN A 77 1.30 16.62 6.55
CA ASN A 77 0.40 17.26 7.51
C ASN A 77 1.13 17.46 8.84
N PRO A 78 1.53 18.70 9.21
CA PRO A 78 2.33 18.96 10.41
C PRO A 78 1.65 18.46 11.69
N LYS A 79 0.34 18.55 11.78
CA LYS A 79 -0.43 18.08 12.94
C LYS A 79 -0.37 16.56 13.11
N LYS A 80 -0.49 15.81 12.01
CA LYS A 80 -0.41 14.34 12.02
C LYS A 80 1.01 13.88 12.33
N LEU A 81 2.02 14.54 11.75
CA LEU A 81 3.44 14.28 12.04
C LEU A 81 3.75 14.51 13.53
N TRP A 82 3.22 15.59 14.11
CA TRP A 82 3.41 15.88 15.52
C TRP A 82 2.81 14.83 16.45
N GLN A 83 1.66 14.28 16.10
CA GLN A 83 1.02 13.17 16.84
C GLN A 83 1.84 11.88 16.78
N MET A 84 2.49 11.60 15.65
CA MET A 84 3.30 10.41 15.43
C MET A 84 4.81 10.63 15.67
N ARG A 85 5.22 11.78 16.21
CA ARG A 85 6.65 12.14 16.39
C ARG A 85 7.49 11.10 17.12
N GLY A 86 6.93 10.41 18.11
CA GLY A 86 7.62 9.38 18.87
C GLY A 86 8.12 8.23 17.99
N PRO A 87 7.24 7.48 17.32
CA PRO A 87 7.64 6.41 16.40
C PRO A 87 8.47 6.91 15.20
N ILE A 88 8.11 8.07 14.62
CA ILE A 88 8.80 8.62 13.44
C ILE A 88 10.25 8.98 13.79
N LEU A 89 10.45 9.84 14.77
CA LEU A 89 11.79 10.29 15.17
C LEU A 89 12.57 9.20 15.92
N GLY A 90 11.88 8.40 16.76
CA GLY A 90 12.53 7.35 17.55
C GLY A 90 12.98 6.18 16.68
N LEU A 91 12.01 5.47 16.06
CA LEU A 91 12.32 4.28 15.28
C LEU A 91 12.89 4.62 13.90
N GLY A 92 12.25 5.55 13.17
CA GLY A 92 12.68 5.98 11.84
C GLY A 92 14.00 6.73 11.88
N GLY A 93 14.13 7.72 12.77
CA GLY A 93 15.37 8.50 12.92
C GLY A 93 16.55 7.63 13.35
N ALA A 94 16.36 6.79 14.36
CA ALA A 94 17.41 5.86 14.79
C ALA A 94 17.83 4.89 13.67
N GLN A 95 16.87 4.37 12.88
CA GLN A 95 17.18 3.48 11.77
C GLN A 95 18.07 4.19 10.73
N VAL A 96 17.69 5.39 10.28
CA VAL A 96 18.43 6.13 9.25
C VAL A 96 19.83 6.47 9.77
N VAL A 97 19.95 7.05 10.96
CA VAL A 97 21.24 7.47 11.52
C VAL A 97 22.18 6.28 11.75
N ILE A 98 21.68 5.24 12.42
CA ILE A 98 22.51 4.05 12.75
C ILE A 98 22.94 3.34 11.45
N THR A 99 22.01 3.17 10.49
CA THR A 99 22.35 2.49 9.23
C THR A 99 23.36 3.31 8.41
N THR A 100 23.15 4.62 8.30
CA THR A 100 24.08 5.53 7.61
C THR A 100 25.47 5.45 8.20
N LEU A 101 25.61 5.56 9.53
CA LEU A 101 26.90 5.53 10.21
C LEU A 101 27.58 4.16 10.10
N LEU A 102 26.84 3.07 10.25
CA LEU A 102 27.40 1.72 10.11
C LEU A 102 27.93 1.47 8.69
N ILE A 103 27.14 1.82 7.67
CA ILE A 103 27.56 1.70 6.27
C ILE A 103 28.78 2.60 6.02
N ALA A 104 28.75 3.86 6.47
CA ALA A 104 29.87 4.80 6.30
C ALA A 104 31.16 4.26 6.96
N CYS A 105 31.10 3.72 8.18
CA CYS A 105 32.23 3.12 8.85
C CYS A 105 32.78 1.91 8.09
N ILE A 106 31.92 1.05 7.56
CA ILE A 106 32.33 -0.12 6.76
C ILE A 106 33.04 0.34 5.48
N ILE A 107 32.46 1.30 4.75
CA ILE A 107 33.01 1.81 3.49
C ILE A 107 34.32 2.55 3.72
N GLN A 108 34.43 3.33 4.81
CA GLN A 108 35.68 3.99 5.19
C GLN A 108 36.81 2.98 5.46
N TRP A 109 36.48 1.80 6.02
CA TRP A 109 37.45 0.73 6.22
C TRP A 109 38.11 0.25 4.92
N PHE A 110 37.38 0.38 3.80
CA PHE A 110 37.91 0.11 2.46
C PHE A 110 38.72 1.27 1.84
N GLY A 111 39.00 2.33 2.61
CA GLY A 111 39.84 3.45 2.18
C GLY A 111 39.09 4.58 1.43
N VAL A 112 37.76 4.54 1.40
CA VAL A 112 36.95 5.62 0.80
C VAL A 112 36.90 6.82 1.73
N SER A 113 36.87 8.05 1.17
CA SER A 113 36.77 9.28 1.95
C SER A 113 35.53 9.30 2.85
N TRP A 114 35.63 9.92 4.04
CA TRP A 114 34.50 10.00 4.97
C TRP A 114 33.25 10.63 4.37
N ASN A 115 33.44 11.70 3.56
CA ASN A 115 32.33 12.40 2.92
C ASN A 115 31.59 11.50 1.92
N THR A 116 32.35 10.82 1.06
CA THR A 116 31.81 9.82 0.11
C THR A 116 31.12 8.66 0.83
N ALA A 117 31.75 8.14 1.90
CA ALA A 117 31.21 7.05 2.69
C ALA A 117 29.88 7.42 3.38
N LEU A 118 29.76 8.66 3.90
CA LEU A 118 28.52 9.19 4.45
C LEU A 118 27.41 9.26 3.40
N VAL A 119 27.71 9.76 2.20
CA VAL A 119 26.74 9.86 1.11
C VAL A 119 26.24 8.48 0.70
N ILE A 120 27.14 7.50 0.56
CA ILE A 120 26.75 6.12 0.27
C ILE A 120 25.88 5.56 1.39
N GLY A 121 26.25 5.80 2.64
CA GLY A 121 25.48 5.39 3.82
C GLY A 121 24.08 6.00 3.85
N MET A 122 23.95 7.32 3.56
CA MET A 122 22.65 8.01 3.49
C MET A 122 21.75 7.40 2.42
N GLY A 123 22.24 7.21 1.20
CA GLY A 123 21.44 6.62 0.12
C GLY A 123 21.02 5.18 0.41
N LEU A 124 21.94 4.34 0.91
CA LEU A 124 21.64 2.94 1.20
C LEU A 124 20.81 2.75 2.49
N ALA A 125 20.75 3.74 3.39
CA ALA A 125 19.89 3.68 4.58
C ALA A 125 18.40 3.74 4.24
N LEU A 126 18.02 4.33 3.11
CA LEU A 126 16.64 4.48 2.66
C LEU A 126 16.07 3.15 2.13
N SER A 127 14.77 2.96 2.28
CA SER A 127 14.05 1.77 1.81
C SER A 127 12.96 2.18 0.83
N SER A 128 12.55 1.28 -0.07
CA SER A 128 11.50 1.58 -1.04
C SER A 128 10.13 1.63 -0.39
N THR A 129 9.56 2.83 -0.38
CA THR A 129 8.21 3.10 0.12
C THR A 129 7.16 2.39 -0.73
N ALA A 130 7.30 2.42 -2.06
CA ALA A 130 6.38 1.79 -2.99
C ALA A 130 6.29 0.27 -2.80
N ILE A 131 7.43 -0.42 -2.69
CA ILE A 131 7.45 -1.88 -2.50
C ILE A 131 6.94 -2.26 -1.11
N ALA A 132 7.40 -1.54 -0.08
CA ALA A 132 7.04 -1.86 1.30
C ALA A 132 5.54 -1.68 1.56
N LEU A 133 4.93 -0.57 1.14
CA LEU A 133 3.49 -0.33 1.30
C LEU A 133 2.66 -1.34 0.54
N LYS A 134 3.03 -1.63 -0.72
CA LYS A 134 2.34 -2.64 -1.52
C LYS A 134 2.34 -4.01 -0.84
N VAL A 135 3.49 -4.45 -0.35
CA VAL A 135 3.60 -5.73 0.36
C VAL A 135 2.78 -5.74 1.65
N LEU A 136 2.76 -4.63 2.40
CA LEU A 136 1.95 -4.51 3.62
C LEU A 136 0.45 -4.57 3.32
N GLU A 137 0.01 -4.00 2.21
CA GLU A 137 -1.39 -4.04 1.75
C GLU A 137 -1.79 -5.43 1.26
N GLU A 138 -1.01 -6.03 0.36
CA GLU A 138 -1.26 -7.38 -0.19
C GLU A 138 -1.33 -8.45 0.89
N GLN A 139 -0.53 -8.31 1.96
CA GLN A 139 -0.54 -9.24 3.09
C GLN A 139 -1.53 -8.87 4.20
N GLY A 140 -2.33 -7.81 4.03
CA GLY A 140 -3.27 -7.34 5.05
C GLY A 140 -2.60 -6.83 6.34
N LEU A 141 -1.32 -6.43 6.26
CA LEU A 141 -0.51 -6.03 7.41
C LEU A 141 -0.55 -4.53 7.71
N ALA A 142 -1.17 -3.70 6.86
CA ALA A 142 -1.14 -2.24 6.96
C ALA A 142 -1.61 -1.70 8.33
N ARG A 143 -2.60 -2.34 8.94
CA ARG A 143 -3.15 -1.94 10.25
C ARG A 143 -2.52 -2.65 11.46
N THR A 144 -1.57 -3.55 11.22
CA THR A 144 -0.86 -4.29 12.28
C THR A 144 0.31 -3.48 12.84
N GLU A 145 0.90 -3.97 13.94
CA GLU A 145 2.12 -3.41 14.53
C GLU A 145 3.27 -3.30 13.51
N THR A 146 3.42 -4.31 12.63
CA THR A 146 4.39 -4.29 11.52
C THR A 146 4.14 -3.13 10.57
N GLY A 147 2.88 -2.93 10.15
CA GLY A 147 2.50 -1.88 9.19
C GLY A 147 2.65 -0.49 9.77
N GLN A 148 2.21 -0.26 11.01
CA GLN A 148 2.32 1.04 11.66
C GLN A 148 3.76 1.45 11.91
N SER A 149 4.59 0.52 12.40
CA SER A 149 6.02 0.78 12.63
C SER A 149 6.79 0.93 11.31
N GLY A 150 6.49 0.09 10.32
CA GLY A 150 7.07 0.21 8.97
C GLY A 150 6.72 1.54 8.31
N PHE A 151 5.47 1.96 8.38
CA PHE A 151 5.03 3.26 7.87
C PHE A 151 5.73 4.44 8.56
N ALA A 152 5.94 4.37 9.88
CA ALA A 152 6.65 5.42 10.61
C ALA A 152 8.12 5.53 10.16
N VAL A 153 8.79 4.40 9.91
CA VAL A 153 10.18 4.39 9.39
C VAL A 153 10.23 4.96 7.97
N LEU A 154 9.36 4.52 7.07
CA LEU A 154 9.29 5.00 5.69
C LEU A 154 9.01 6.50 5.62
N LEU A 155 8.05 6.97 6.39
CA LEU A 155 7.70 8.39 6.45
C LEU A 155 8.88 9.24 6.96
N PHE A 156 9.66 8.76 7.94
CA PHE A 156 10.87 9.46 8.36
C PHE A 156 11.91 9.45 7.24
N GLN A 157 12.10 8.33 6.55
CA GLN A 157 13.05 8.23 5.44
C GLN A 157 12.71 9.22 4.31
N ASP A 158 11.43 9.31 3.92
CA ASP A 158 10.97 10.23 2.89
C ASP A 158 11.25 11.71 3.26
N ILE A 159 11.04 12.07 4.53
CA ILE A 159 11.37 13.41 5.05
C ILE A 159 12.88 13.62 5.11
N ALA A 160 13.64 12.60 5.48
CA ALA A 160 15.10 12.69 5.67
C ALA A 160 15.87 12.87 4.35
N VAL A 161 15.29 12.47 3.21
CA VAL A 161 15.89 12.72 1.88
C VAL A 161 16.26 14.19 1.68
N ILE A 162 15.44 15.08 2.19
CA ILE A 162 15.60 16.53 1.95
C ILE A 162 16.82 17.10 2.65
N PRO A 163 17.00 16.95 3.99
CA PRO A 163 18.25 17.38 4.61
C PRO A 163 19.46 16.61 4.07
N MET A 164 19.30 15.35 3.63
CA MET A 164 20.40 14.62 2.98
C MET A 164 20.85 15.28 1.68
N LEU A 165 19.91 15.65 0.80
CA LEU A 165 20.22 16.38 -0.45
C LEU A 165 20.80 17.77 -0.16
N ALA A 166 20.32 18.45 0.86
CA ALA A 166 20.85 19.77 1.26
C ALA A 166 22.29 19.68 1.82
N LEU A 167 22.67 18.54 2.38
CA LEU A 167 24.03 18.31 2.90
C LEU A 167 25.05 17.99 1.80
N LEU A 168 24.67 17.54 0.60
CA LEU A 168 25.60 17.14 -0.45
C LEU A 168 26.59 18.25 -0.85
N PRO A 169 26.18 19.50 -1.14
CA PRO A 169 27.12 20.58 -1.46
C PRO A 169 28.09 20.87 -0.31
N LEU A 170 27.64 20.75 0.95
CA LEU A 170 28.49 20.96 2.13
C LEU A 170 29.55 19.86 2.24
N LEU A 171 29.17 18.61 1.97
CA LEU A 171 30.11 17.46 1.98
C LEU A 171 31.09 17.51 0.81
N ALA A 172 30.67 18.07 -0.34
CA ALA A 172 31.56 18.30 -1.49
C ALA A 172 32.58 19.42 -1.27
N GLY A 173 32.41 20.23 -0.23
CA GLY A 173 33.25 21.39 0.02
C GLY A 173 32.95 22.57 -0.92
N SER A 174 31.98 22.45 -1.80
CA SER A 174 31.54 23.50 -2.74
C SER A 174 30.76 24.63 -2.04
N GLY A 175 30.18 24.32 -0.87
CA GLY A 175 29.34 25.26 -0.11
C GLY A 175 30.07 26.28 0.76
N MET A 176 31.40 26.21 0.86
CA MET A 176 32.20 27.13 1.68
C MET A 176 33.41 27.71 0.94
N SER A 177 33.29 28.02 -0.34
CA SER A 177 34.22 28.92 -1.01
C SER A 177 33.98 30.33 -0.46
N GLY A 178 34.72 30.67 0.55
CA GLY A 178 35.10 31.97 1.13
C GLY A 178 34.19 33.18 1.09
N ASP A 179 33.07 33.16 0.43
CA ASP A 179 32.21 34.32 0.28
C ASP A 179 30.97 34.21 1.17
N TRP A 180 31.07 34.75 2.39
CA TRP A 180 29.94 34.84 3.33
C TRP A 180 28.70 35.47 2.67
N LEU A 181 28.92 36.28 1.62
CA LEU A 181 27.88 36.94 0.84
C LEU A 181 27.07 35.93 0.01
N SER A 182 27.71 34.91 -0.59
CA SER A 182 27.02 33.85 -1.33
C SER A 182 26.18 32.96 -0.40
N SER A 183 26.73 32.64 0.77
CA SER A 183 25.99 31.89 1.80
C SER A 183 24.78 32.70 2.32
N LEU A 184 24.94 33.99 2.53
CA LEU A 184 23.85 34.89 2.94
C LEU A 184 22.78 35.03 1.84
N LEU A 185 23.19 35.13 0.57
CA LEU A 185 22.26 35.16 -0.57
C LEU A 185 21.47 33.85 -0.69
N THR A 186 22.11 32.73 -0.55
CA THR A 186 21.46 31.42 -0.56
C THR A 186 20.44 31.31 0.58
N PHE A 187 20.82 31.67 1.80
CA PHE A 187 19.93 31.66 2.95
C PHE A 187 18.76 32.63 2.81
N SER A 188 19.04 33.86 2.30
CA SER A 188 18.01 34.85 2.03
C SER A 188 17.05 34.44 0.92
N ALA A 189 17.52 33.69 -0.09
CA ALA A 189 16.70 33.15 -1.15
C ALA A 189 15.73 32.05 -0.63
N VAL A 190 16.20 31.17 0.25
CA VAL A 190 15.33 30.18 0.90
C VAL A 190 14.27 30.85 1.77
N ILE A 191 14.66 31.86 2.58
CA ILE A 191 13.71 32.65 3.36
C ILE A 191 12.76 33.42 2.45
N GLY A 192 13.28 34.03 1.39
CA GLY A 192 12.47 34.73 0.39
C GLY A 192 11.45 33.81 -0.28
N LEU A 193 11.82 32.58 -0.59
CA LEU A 193 10.91 31.59 -1.11
C LEU A 193 9.83 31.23 -0.09
N LEU A 194 10.19 30.98 1.17
CA LEU A 194 9.26 30.65 2.22
C LEU A 194 8.28 31.80 2.50
N VAL A 195 8.79 33.02 2.64
CA VAL A 195 7.97 34.18 2.92
C VAL A 195 7.18 34.62 1.67
N GLY A 196 7.87 34.77 0.53
CA GLY A 196 7.25 35.19 -0.73
C GLY A 196 6.23 34.15 -1.23
N GLY A 197 6.56 32.87 -1.10
CA GLY A 197 5.66 31.78 -1.45
C GLY A 197 4.35 31.81 -0.65
N HIS A 198 4.44 32.04 0.67
CA HIS A 198 3.25 32.15 1.50
C HIS A 198 2.31 33.29 1.06
N PHE A 199 2.88 34.46 0.70
CA PHE A 199 2.08 35.63 0.32
C PHE A 199 1.67 35.62 -1.16
N LEU A 200 2.45 35.02 -2.06
CA LEU A 200 2.22 35.06 -3.51
C LEU A 200 1.41 33.89 -4.02
N LEU A 201 1.66 32.68 -3.52
CA LEU A 201 1.03 31.47 -4.07
C LEU A 201 -0.47 31.40 -3.76
N ARG A 202 -0.89 31.73 -2.55
CA ARG A 202 -2.32 31.71 -2.18
C ARG A 202 -3.16 32.66 -3.04
N PRO A 203 -2.85 33.95 -3.22
CA PRO A 203 -3.65 34.82 -4.07
C PRO A 203 -3.58 34.41 -5.55
N LEU A 204 -2.45 33.87 -6.02
CA LEU A 204 -2.33 33.34 -7.39
C LEU A 204 -3.33 32.21 -7.63
N PHE A 205 -3.35 31.19 -6.77
CA PHE A 205 -4.31 30.09 -6.91
C PHE A 205 -5.75 30.56 -6.74
N ARG A 206 -6.02 31.49 -5.82
CA ARG A 206 -7.34 32.10 -5.67
C ARG A 206 -7.80 32.78 -6.95
N TYR A 207 -6.94 33.56 -7.59
CA TYR A 207 -7.25 34.23 -8.86
C TYR A 207 -7.58 33.18 -9.95
N VAL A 208 -6.78 32.14 -10.07
CA VAL A 208 -6.99 31.07 -11.07
C VAL A 208 -8.29 30.31 -10.83
N VAL A 209 -8.59 29.94 -9.59
CA VAL A 209 -9.85 29.22 -9.25
C VAL A 209 -11.08 30.06 -9.59
N LEU A 210 -11.02 31.39 -9.42
CA LEU A 210 -12.12 32.29 -9.76
C LEU A 210 -12.42 32.33 -11.27
N THR A 211 -11.50 31.91 -12.13
CA THR A 211 -11.75 31.80 -13.59
C THR A 211 -12.66 30.64 -13.96
N GLY A 212 -12.80 29.62 -13.09
CA GLY A 212 -13.59 28.41 -13.35
C GLY A 212 -12.97 27.46 -14.39
N VAL A 213 -11.76 27.73 -14.89
CA VAL A 213 -11.09 26.93 -15.92
C VAL A 213 -10.15 25.91 -15.23
N ARG A 214 -10.52 24.64 -15.30
CA ARG A 214 -9.79 23.57 -14.61
C ARG A 214 -8.37 23.37 -15.16
N GLU A 215 -8.21 23.48 -16.47
CA GLU A 215 -6.91 23.34 -17.15
C GLU A 215 -5.93 24.42 -16.71
N LEU A 216 -6.42 25.64 -16.48
CA LEU A 216 -5.59 26.75 -16.03
C LEU A 216 -5.04 26.51 -14.62
N PHE A 217 -5.80 25.85 -13.76
CA PHE A 217 -5.32 25.45 -12.44
C PHE A 217 -4.13 24.48 -12.53
N THR A 218 -4.25 23.45 -13.38
CA THR A 218 -3.16 22.47 -13.60
C THR A 218 -1.92 23.13 -14.20
N VAL A 219 -2.09 23.99 -15.20
CA VAL A 219 -0.97 24.75 -15.81
C VAL A 219 -0.31 25.63 -14.76
N THR A 220 -1.07 26.31 -13.90
CA THR A 220 -0.53 27.16 -12.84
C THR A 220 0.24 26.32 -11.80
N ALA A 221 -0.28 25.16 -11.43
CA ALA A 221 0.39 24.25 -10.51
C ALA A 221 1.76 23.81 -11.07
N LEU A 222 1.80 23.37 -12.32
CA LEU A 222 3.05 23.00 -13.00
C LEU A 222 4.01 24.19 -13.13
N LEU A 223 3.49 25.38 -13.51
CA LEU A 223 4.29 26.62 -13.61
C LEU A 223 4.95 26.97 -12.28
N VAL A 224 4.23 26.88 -11.18
CA VAL A 224 4.76 27.15 -9.83
C VAL A 224 5.87 26.14 -9.49
N VAL A 225 5.64 24.85 -9.69
CA VAL A 225 6.63 23.83 -9.36
C VAL A 225 7.89 23.97 -10.21
N LEU A 226 7.74 24.07 -11.53
CA LEU A 226 8.87 24.19 -12.45
C LEU A 226 9.58 25.55 -12.30
N GLY A 227 8.82 26.63 -12.06
CA GLY A 227 9.39 27.97 -11.82
C GLY A 227 10.24 28.01 -10.55
N ILE A 228 9.79 27.38 -9.47
CA ILE A 228 10.57 27.28 -8.24
C ILE A 228 11.79 26.38 -8.43
N ALA A 229 11.66 25.25 -9.14
CA ALA A 229 12.78 24.38 -9.49
C ALA A 229 13.87 25.15 -10.26
N MET A 230 13.47 25.90 -11.28
CA MET A 230 14.37 26.73 -12.10
C MET A 230 15.01 27.87 -11.28
N LEU A 231 14.24 28.53 -10.43
CA LEU A 231 14.76 29.56 -9.53
C LEU A 231 15.85 29.03 -8.62
N MET A 232 15.61 27.86 -8.01
CA MET A 232 16.57 27.21 -7.11
C MET A 232 17.85 26.80 -7.85
N GLN A 233 17.71 26.24 -9.05
CA GLN A 233 18.84 25.89 -9.90
C GLN A 233 19.73 27.12 -10.24
N GLN A 234 19.10 28.24 -10.56
CA GLN A 234 19.83 29.50 -10.83
C GLN A 234 20.58 30.04 -9.62
N LEU A 235 20.09 29.75 -8.41
CA LEU A 235 20.72 30.11 -7.15
C LEU A 235 21.79 29.09 -6.69
N GLY A 236 22.11 28.11 -7.52
CA GLY A 236 23.05 27.03 -7.18
C GLY A 236 22.51 26.04 -6.13
N LEU A 237 21.21 26.04 -5.90
CA LEU A 237 20.55 25.13 -4.97
C LEU A 237 19.89 23.95 -5.70
N SER A 238 19.67 22.85 -4.97
CA SER A 238 18.95 21.69 -5.51
C SER A 238 17.51 22.05 -5.89
N MET A 239 17.12 21.74 -7.13
CA MET A 239 15.73 21.84 -7.61
C MET A 239 14.77 21.05 -6.69
N ALA A 240 15.22 19.90 -6.24
CA ALA A 240 14.49 18.99 -5.37
C ALA A 240 14.14 19.63 -4.02
N LEU A 241 15.09 20.33 -3.39
CA LEU A 241 14.88 21.05 -2.13
C LEU A 241 13.82 22.15 -2.28
N GLY A 242 13.92 22.95 -3.35
CA GLY A 242 13.01 24.07 -3.57
C GLY A 242 11.57 23.62 -3.79
N THR A 243 11.38 22.62 -4.63
CA THR A 243 10.04 22.12 -4.93
C THR A 243 9.39 21.41 -3.74
N PHE A 244 10.17 20.71 -2.93
CA PHE A 244 9.69 20.19 -1.66
C PHE A 244 9.22 21.30 -0.71
N LEU A 245 10.03 22.36 -0.52
CA LEU A 245 9.65 23.49 0.32
C LEU A 245 8.38 24.17 -0.19
N ALA A 246 8.21 24.28 -1.51
CA ALA A 246 6.98 24.79 -2.13
C ALA A 246 5.77 23.88 -1.79
N GLY A 247 5.95 22.56 -1.84
CA GLY A 247 4.94 21.60 -1.42
C GLY A 247 4.52 21.78 0.04
N VAL A 248 5.49 21.89 0.95
CA VAL A 248 5.24 22.13 2.39
C VAL A 248 4.49 23.46 2.61
N LEU A 249 4.84 24.53 1.90
CA LEU A 249 4.14 25.81 1.98
C LEU A 249 2.67 25.72 1.60
N LEU A 250 2.36 24.86 0.62
CA LEU A 250 1.01 24.66 0.14
C LEU A 250 0.27 23.53 0.87
N ALA A 251 0.94 22.78 1.75
CA ALA A 251 0.34 21.67 2.52
C ALA A 251 -0.81 22.11 3.45
N GLU A 252 -0.79 23.33 3.95
CA GLU A 252 -1.87 23.94 4.75
C GLU A 252 -2.82 24.81 3.92
N SER A 253 -2.67 24.84 2.58
CA SER A 253 -3.50 25.62 1.69
C SER A 253 -4.88 24.96 1.48
N GLU A 254 -5.89 25.78 1.26
CA GLU A 254 -7.24 25.34 0.86
C GLU A 254 -7.19 24.56 -0.47
N TYR A 255 -6.19 24.81 -1.30
CA TYR A 255 -6.02 24.22 -2.63
C TYR A 255 -5.20 22.92 -2.63
N ARG A 256 -4.78 22.43 -1.46
CA ARG A 256 -3.94 21.22 -1.33
C ARG A 256 -4.48 20.03 -2.13
N HIS A 257 -5.73 19.72 -1.95
CA HIS A 257 -6.35 18.53 -2.58
C HIS A 257 -6.46 18.68 -4.10
N GLU A 258 -6.80 19.89 -4.58
CA GLU A 258 -6.84 20.17 -6.01
C GLU A 258 -5.46 20.11 -6.64
N LEU A 259 -4.42 20.58 -5.94
CA LEU A 259 -3.02 20.49 -6.38
C LEU A 259 -2.56 19.04 -6.47
N GLU A 260 -2.90 18.23 -5.49
CA GLU A 260 -2.61 16.80 -5.47
C GLU A 260 -3.22 16.12 -6.70
N ILE A 261 -4.52 16.31 -6.95
CA ILE A 261 -5.23 15.75 -8.11
C ILE A 261 -4.65 16.25 -9.44
N ALA A 262 -4.28 17.53 -9.51
CA ALA A 262 -3.77 18.14 -10.73
C ALA A 262 -2.37 17.63 -11.12
N ILE A 263 -1.50 17.33 -10.14
CA ILE A 263 -0.09 16.96 -10.37
C ILE A 263 0.12 15.45 -10.39
N GLU A 264 -0.70 14.66 -9.69
CA GLU A 264 -0.54 13.21 -9.55
C GLU A 264 -0.38 12.45 -10.89
N PRO A 265 -1.15 12.75 -11.97
CA PRO A 265 -0.98 12.08 -13.26
C PRO A 265 0.40 12.33 -13.88
N PHE A 266 0.92 13.55 -13.75
CA PHE A 266 2.25 13.91 -14.27
C PHE A 266 3.35 13.28 -13.43
N LYS A 267 3.20 13.24 -12.10
CA LYS A 267 4.12 12.50 -11.21
C LYS A 267 4.23 11.05 -11.65
N GLY A 268 3.11 10.36 -11.82
CA GLY A 268 3.10 8.95 -12.18
C GLY A 268 3.82 8.66 -13.51
N LEU A 269 3.54 9.47 -14.53
CA LEU A 269 4.16 9.35 -15.85
C LEU A 269 5.67 9.63 -15.81
N LEU A 270 6.05 10.79 -15.26
CA LEU A 270 7.44 11.23 -15.24
C LEU A 270 8.31 10.42 -14.29
N LEU A 271 7.74 9.96 -13.17
CA LEU A 271 8.43 9.04 -12.26
C LEU A 271 8.67 7.69 -12.94
N GLY A 272 7.69 7.17 -13.70
CA GLY A 272 7.88 5.99 -14.52
C GLY A 272 9.01 6.17 -15.54
N LEU A 273 9.05 7.33 -16.21
CA LEU A 273 10.13 7.70 -17.13
C LEU A 273 11.50 7.74 -16.42
N PHE A 274 11.55 8.32 -15.21
CA PHE A 274 12.76 8.36 -14.40
C PHE A 274 13.28 6.96 -14.08
N PHE A 275 12.42 6.05 -13.63
CA PHE A 275 12.87 4.69 -13.34
C PHE A 275 13.28 3.92 -14.59
N ILE A 276 12.65 4.16 -15.73
CA ILE A 276 13.11 3.58 -17.00
C ILE A 276 14.51 4.13 -17.36
N ALA A 277 14.72 5.45 -17.25
CA ALA A 277 16.01 6.07 -17.51
C ALA A 277 17.11 5.55 -16.55
N VAL A 278 16.81 5.42 -15.26
CA VAL A 278 17.71 4.79 -14.29
C VAL A 278 17.97 3.33 -14.67
N GLY A 279 16.94 2.58 -15.07
CA GLY A 279 17.08 1.20 -15.54
C GLY A 279 18.01 1.07 -16.75
N MET A 280 17.95 2.00 -17.71
CA MET A 280 18.89 2.04 -18.84
C MET A 280 20.32 2.34 -18.40
N ALA A 281 20.51 3.16 -17.37
CA ALA A 281 21.82 3.49 -16.81
C ALA A 281 22.41 2.33 -15.98
N VAL A 282 21.61 1.31 -15.61
CA VAL A 282 22.09 0.13 -14.88
C VAL A 282 23.04 -0.68 -15.75
N ASN A 283 24.30 -0.73 -15.36
CA ASN A 283 25.32 -1.51 -16.04
C ASN A 283 25.30 -2.98 -15.61
N LEU A 284 24.53 -3.81 -16.34
CA LEU A 284 24.49 -5.26 -16.08
C LEU A 284 25.82 -5.96 -16.35
N GLY A 285 26.74 -5.33 -17.11
CA GLY A 285 28.09 -5.85 -17.29
C GLY A 285 28.85 -6.00 -15.97
N LEU A 286 28.57 -5.14 -14.98
CA LEU A 286 29.15 -5.25 -13.64
C LEU A 286 28.75 -6.57 -12.94
N LEU A 287 27.53 -7.04 -13.16
CA LEU A 287 27.09 -8.31 -12.59
C LEU A 287 27.81 -9.51 -13.23
N VAL A 288 28.21 -9.38 -14.50
CA VAL A 288 28.96 -10.42 -15.22
C VAL A 288 30.45 -10.38 -14.88
N VAL A 289 31.02 -9.16 -14.79
CA VAL A 289 32.47 -8.96 -14.56
C VAL A 289 32.83 -9.10 -13.09
N HIS A 290 31.99 -8.56 -12.18
CA HIS A 290 32.23 -8.53 -10.73
C HIS A 290 31.06 -9.15 -9.94
N PRO A 291 30.63 -10.40 -10.22
CA PRO A 291 29.42 -10.98 -9.61
C PRO A 291 29.53 -11.11 -8.09
N ILE A 292 30.72 -11.47 -7.57
CA ILE A 292 30.93 -11.67 -6.15
C ILE A 292 30.83 -10.35 -5.38
N GLU A 293 31.38 -9.28 -5.92
CA GLU A 293 31.33 -7.95 -5.30
C GLU A 293 29.90 -7.42 -5.25
N VAL A 294 29.15 -7.51 -6.34
CA VAL A 294 27.77 -7.07 -6.42
C VAL A 294 26.88 -7.90 -5.48
N ILE A 295 26.96 -9.23 -5.54
CA ILE A 295 26.12 -10.10 -4.71
C ILE A 295 26.46 -9.94 -3.23
N SER A 296 27.74 -9.83 -2.87
CA SER A 296 28.17 -9.62 -1.49
C SER A 296 27.71 -8.25 -0.95
N ALA A 297 27.75 -7.20 -1.78
CA ALA A 297 27.23 -5.88 -1.41
C ALA A 297 25.70 -5.90 -1.19
N VAL A 298 24.93 -6.56 -2.07
CA VAL A 298 23.47 -6.73 -1.91
C VAL A 298 23.15 -7.50 -0.62
N LEU A 299 23.78 -8.64 -0.42
CA LEU A 299 23.56 -9.47 0.78
C LEU A 299 24.00 -8.74 2.04
N GLY A 300 25.15 -8.05 2.01
CA GLY A 300 25.65 -7.22 3.09
C GLY A 300 24.71 -6.09 3.47
N LEU A 301 24.19 -5.36 2.47
CA LEU A 301 23.18 -4.31 2.67
C LEU A 301 21.92 -4.84 3.33
N VAL A 302 21.35 -5.90 2.77
CA VAL A 302 20.11 -6.51 3.26
C VAL A 302 20.29 -7.08 4.67
N ALA A 303 21.40 -7.75 4.93
CA ALA A 303 21.71 -8.32 6.24
C ALA A 303 21.91 -7.21 7.29
N LEU A 304 22.70 -6.18 6.98
CA LEU A 304 22.97 -5.07 7.89
C LEU A 304 21.71 -4.28 8.22
N LYS A 305 20.94 -3.87 7.20
CA LYS A 305 19.67 -3.16 7.43
C LYS A 305 18.66 -4.03 8.15
N GLY A 306 18.56 -5.30 7.75
CA GLY A 306 17.69 -6.26 8.44
C GLY A 306 18.04 -6.42 9.91
N ALA A 307 19.34 -6.51 10.24
CA ALA A 307 19.82 -6.58 11.61
C ALA A 307 19.50 -5.30 12.41
N VAL A 308 19.76 -4.12 11.84
CA VAL A 308 19.45 -2.82 12.48
C VAL A 308 17.96 -2.72 12.77
N LEU A 309 17.10 -2.98 11.77
CA LEU A 309 15.64 -2.92 11.92
C LEU A 309 15.12 -3.92 12.96
N TYR A 310 15.68 -5.14 12.95
CA TYR A 310 15.32 -6.17 13.92
C TYR A 310 15.70 -5.78 15.35
N LEU A 311 16.91 -5.24 15.55
CA LEU A 311 17.39 -4.78 16.86
C LEU A 311 16.58 -3.58 17.35
N LEU A 312 16.32 -2.60 16.49
CA LEU A 312 15.49 -1.44 16.83
C LEU A 312 14.06 -1.85 17.17
N GLY A 313 13.47 -2.80 16.43
CA GLY A 313 12.17 -3.37 16.75
C GLY A 313 12.18 -4.10 18.11
N ARG A 314 13.32 -4.72 18.51
CA ARG A 314 13.48 -5.31 19.84
C ARG A 314 13.53 -4.25 20.94
N VAL A 315 14.29 -3.18 20.74
CA VAL A 315 14.37 -2.04 21.67
C VAL A 315 13.00 -1.36 21.82
N SER A 316 12.26 -1.22 20.73
CA SER A 316 10.89 -0.69 20.72
C SER A 316 9.83 -1.67 21.26
N ARG A 317 10.24 -2.81 21.82
CA ARG A 317 9.40 -3.86 22.41
C ARG A 317 8.37 -4.46 21.45
N MET A 318 8.64 -4.44 20.15
CA MET A 318 7.80 -5.09 19.15
C MET A 318 7.80 -6.62 19.32
N ARG A 319 6.66 -7.23 19.01
CA ARG A 319 6.55 -8.71 19.01
C ARG A 319 7.55 -9.33 18.03
N ALA A 320 8.10 -10.50 18.36
CA ALA A 320 9.12 -11.17 17.55
C ALA A 320 8.73 -11.34 16.08
N LYS A 321 7.50 -11.74 15.81
CA LYS A 321 6.94 -11.89 14.46
C LYS A 321 6.81 -10.55 13.73
N ALA A 322 6.38 -9.49 14.43
CA ALA A 322 6.22 -8.15 13.86
C ALA A 322 7.56 -7.53 13.46
N ARG A 323 8.57 -7.56 14.35
CA ARG A 323 9.91 -7.02 14.07
C ARG A 323 10.64 -7.78 12.96
N SER A 324 10.50 -9.11 12.91
CA SER A 324 11.08 -9.93 11.84
C SER A 324 10.47 -9.61 10.47
N ARG A 325 9.14 -9.42 10.39
CA ARG A 325 8.46 -9.00 9.17
C ARG A 325 8.87 -7.60 8.74
N MET A 326 8.92 -6.64 9.68
CA MET A 326 9.37 -5.28 9.40
C MET A 326 10.81 -5.28 8.85
N ALA A 327 11.72 -6.05 9.47
CA ALA A 327 13.09 -6.18 9.00
C ALA A 327 13.15 -6.77 7.58
N ALA A 328 12.38 -7.81 7.28
CA ALA A 328 12.34 -8.42 5.95
C ALA A 328 11.77 -7.48 4.87
N ILE A 329 10.77 -6.63 5.22
CA ILE A 329 10.13 -5.71 4.26
C ILE A 329 11.01 -4.49 3.99
N LEU A 330 11.72 -3.95 4.99
CA LEU A 330 12.43 -2.67 4.90
C LEU A 330 13.96 -2.80 4.72
N SER A 331 14.52 -4.01 4.64
CA SER A 331 15.97 -4.22 4.52
C SER A 331 16.55 -3.89 3.15
N GLN A 332 15.74 -3.71 2.14
CA GLN A 332 16.11 -3.33 0.78
C GLN A 332 16.54 -1.87 0.67
N GLY A 333 17.22 -1.49 -0.44
CA GLY A 333 17.45 -0.10 -0.82
C GLY A 333 16.15 0.57 -1.32
N GLY A 334 16.14 1.90 -1.33
CA GLY A 334 14.99 2.70 -1.77
C GLY A 334 15.23 3.45 -3.08
N GLU A 335 14.13 3.89 -3.70
CA GLU A 335 14.14 4.70 -4.92
C GLU A 335 14.86 6.05 -4.75
N PHE A 336 14.85 6.61 -3.56
CA PHE A 336 15.56 7.86 -3.29
C PHE A 336 17.09 7.73 -3.29
N ALA A 337 17.63 6.50 -3.16
CA ALA A 337 19.05 6.27 -3.32
C ALA A 337 19.54 6.68 -4.73
N PHE A 338 18.74 6.45 -5.77
CA PHE A 338 19.04 6.87 -7.13
C PHE A 338 19.19 8.39 -7.22
N VAL A 339 18.29 9.13 -6.57
CA VAL A 339 18.30 10.60 -6.55
C VAL A 339 19.52 11.12 -5.81
N ILE A 340 19.82 10.55 -4.62
CA ILE A 340 20.97 10.97 -3.81
C ILE A 340 22.27 10.68 -4.55
N PHE A 341 22.45 9.50 -5.14
CA PHE A 341 23.69 9.14 -5.82
C PHE A 341 23.91 9.94 -7.11
N THR A 342 22.84 10.19 -7.88
CA THR A 342 22.93 11.06 -9.06
C THR A 342 23.27 12.50 -8.67
N ALA A 343 22.65 13.04 -7.63
CA ALA A 343 22.97 14.36 -7.12
C ALA A 343 24.41 14.45 -6.59
N ALA A 344 24.85 13.42 -5.84
CA ALA A 344 26.21 13.36 -5.32
C ALA A 344 27.28 13.26 -6.41
N SER A 345 26.96 12.59 -7.52
CA SER A 345 27.85 12.56 -8.70
C SER A 345 28.00 13.94 -9.34
N LYS A 346 26.93 14.70 -9.43
CA LYS A 346 26.98 16.10 -9.94
C LYS A 346 27.83 17.01 -9.06
N GLU A 347 27.83 16.77 -7.76
CA GLU A 347 28.67 17.49 -6.79
C GLU A 347 30.12 16.95 -6.72
N GLY A 348 30.49 15.94 -7.52
CA GLY A 348 31.82 15.35 -7.52
C GLY A 348 32.16 14.45 -6.33
N LEU A 349 31.19 14.09 -5.50
CA LEU A 349 31.36 13.19 -4.33
C LEU A 349 31.44 11.71 -4.71
N LEU A 350 30.86 11.35 -5.84
CA LEU A 350 30.86 9.98 -6.39
C LEU A 350 31.29 9.99 -7.84
N ASN A 351 32.14 9.02 -8.21
CA ASN A 351 32.50 8.81 -9.61
C ASN A 351 31.39 8.07 -10.36
N PRO A 352 31.26 8.23 -11.69
CA PRO A 352 30.24 7.54 -12.48
C PRO A 352 30.25 6.02 -12.33
N SER A 353 31.44 5.39 -12.17
CA SER A 353 31.57 3.96 -11.92
C SER A 353 31.01 3.52 -10.57
N GLU A 354 31.24 4.32 -9.52
CA GLU A 354 30.70 4.06 -8.18
C GLU A 354 29.17 4.19 -8.19
N VAL A 355 28.64 5.24 -8.86
CA VAL A 355 27.19 5.40 -9.03
C VAL A 355 26.61 4.18 -9.73
N SER A 356 27.17 3.75 -10.86
CA SER A 356 26.70 2.57 -11.60
C SER A 356 26.68 1.32 -10.74
N PHE A 357 27.71 1.09 -9.93
CA PHE A 357 27.77 -0.03 -8.98
C PHE A 357 26.65 0.06 -7.92
N LEU A 358 26.49 1.23 -7.29
CA LEU A 358 25.48 1.46 -6.27
C LEU A 358 24.06 1.31 -6.81
N LEU A 359 23.79 1.78 -8.04
CA LEU A 359 22.50 1.62 -8.71
C LEU A 359 22.16 0.14 -8.93
N VAL A 360 23.14 -0.68 -9.34
CA VAL A 360 22.97 -2.13 -9.47
C VAL A 360 22.64 -2.77 -8.12
N VAL A 361 23.39 -2.42 -7.07
CA VAL A 361 23.18 -2.95 -5.70
C VAL A 361 21.78 -2.60 -5.19
N VAL A 362 21.35 -1.34 -5.32
CA VAL A 362 20.01 -0.91 -4.90
C VAL A 362 18.92 -1.64 -5.68
N SER A 363 19.02 -1.71 -7.01
CA SER A 363 18.02 -2.37 -7.86
C SER A 363 17.88 -3.86 -7.53
N LEU A 364 18.99 -4.58 -7.37
CA LEU A 364 18.98 -5.99 -6.99
C LEU A 364 18.45 -6.20 -5.55
N SER A 365 18.78 -5.30 -4.63
CA SER A 365 18.26 -5.41 -3.25
C SER A 365 16.73 -5.29 -3.19
N MET A 366 16.11 -4.51 -4.07
CA MET A 366 14.64 -4.41 -4.16
C MET A 366 13.99 -5.75 -4.54
N VAL A 367 14.63 -6.53 -5.39
CA VAL A 367 14.15 -7.87 -5.80
C VAL A 367 14.20 -8.87 -4.65
N THR A 368 15.04 -8.66 -3.64
CA THR A 368 15.16 -9.59 -2.50
C THR A 368 13.96 -9.61 -1.56
N THR A 369 13.13 -8.56 -1.54
CA THR A 369 12.01 -8.44 -0.57
C THR A 369 11.01 -9.61 -0.59
N PRO A 370 10.47 -10.05 -1.75
CA PRO A 370 9.59 -11.21 -1.78
C PRO A 370 10.28 -12.51 -1.31
N LEU A 371 11.57 -12.66 -1.64
CA LEU A 371 12.36 -13.83 -1.23
C LEU A 371 12.54 -13.85 0.30
N LEU A 372 12.89 -12.72 0.90
CA LEU A 372 13.06 -12.60 2.36
C LEU A 372 11.76 -12.88 3.11
N LEU A 373 10.62 -12.45 2.60
CA LEU A 373 9.33 -12.74 3.19
C LEU A 373 8.97 -14.22 3.11
N ASN A 374 9.29 -14.89 2.02
CA ASN A 374 9.09 -16.33 1.89
C ASN A 374 10.01 -17.10 2.84
N ILE A 375 11.28 -16.71 2.96
CA ILE A 375 12.23 -17.27 3.92
C ILE A 375 11.72 -17.04 5.36
N GLN A 376 11.24 -15.85 5.68
CA GLN A 376 10.68 -15.50 6.99
C GLN A 376 9.46 -16.36 7.32
N LYS A 377 8.52 -16.54 6.37
CA LYS A 377 7.35 -17.42 6.53
C LYS A 377 7.76 -18.87 6.80
N TRP A 378 8.70 -19.38 6.00
CA TRP A 378 9.20 -20.75 6.12
C TRP A 378 9.95 -20.98 7.47
N TRP A 379 10.78 -20.02 7.89
CA TRP A 379 11.49 -20.08 9.16
C TRP A 379 10.53 -20.08 10.35
N TYR A 380 9.54 -19.20 10.33
CA TYR A 380 8.50 -19.17 11.37
C TYR A 380 7.62 -20.43 11.37
N ALA A 381 7.29 -20.98 10.22
CA ALA A 381 6.55 -22.24 10.16
C ALA A 381 7.34 -23.41 10.80
N ARG A 382 8.68 -23.43 10.64
CA ARG A 382 9.54 -24.43 11.30
C ARG A 382 9.73 -24.18 12.80
N THR A 383 9.85 -22.93 13.21
CA THR A 383 10.07 -22.60 14.64
C THR A 383 8.78 -22.80 15.45
N LEU A 384 7.61 -22.57 14.87
CA LEU A 384 6.33 -22.84 15.51
C LEU A 384 6.08 -24.34 15.74
N ASN A 385 6.72 -25.21 14.96
CA ASN A 385 6.72 -26.64 15.23
C ASN A 385 7.63 -27.05 16.41
N GLN A 386 8.48 -26.13 16.90
CA GLN A 386 9.39 -26.37 18.06
C GLN A 386 9.04 -25.57 19.32
N GLU A 387 8.33 -24.45 19.18
CA GLU A 387 7.85 -23.64 20.30
C GLU A 387 6.36 -23.38 20.11
N SER A 388 5.58 -24.45 20.17
CA SER A 388 4.25 -24.31 20.73
C SER A 388 4.45 -24.04 22.23
N ASP A 389 4.64 -22.76 22.59
CA ASP A 389 3.98 -22.25 23.77
C ASP A 389 2.48 -22.38 23.46
N VAL A 390 2.06 -23.60 23.49
CA VAL A 390 0.69 -24.01 23.69
C VAL A 390 0.35 -23.38 25.03
N LEU A 391 -0.31 -22.23 25.01
CA LEU A 391 -1.28 -21.96 26.03
C LEU A 391 -2.07 -23.26 26.09
N ALA A 392 -1.83 -24.04 27.16
CA ALA A 392 -2.42 -25.37 27.33
C ALA A 392 -3.86 -25.27 26.86
N PRO A 393 -4.33 -26.16 25.97
CA PRO A 393 -5.71 -26.13 25.53
C PRO A 393 -6.54 -26.12 26.82
N ASP A 394 -7.37 -25.09 27.00
CA ASP A 394 -8.31 -25.06 28.13
C ASP A 394 -9.04 -26.40 28.06
N VAL A 395 -8.87 -27.22 29.10
CA VAL A 395 -9.43 -28.55 29.14
C VAL A 395 -10.92 -28.42 28.84
N VAL A 396 -11.33 -29.02 27.72
CA VAL A 396 -12.69 -28.89 27.20
C VAL A 396 -13.58 -29.84 28.02
N ASP A 397 -14.15 -29.33 29.06
CA ASP A 397 -15.14 -30.07 29.88
C ASP A 397 -16.59 -29.72 29.47
N THR A 398 -16.82 -29.20 28.29
CA THR A 398 -18.16 -28.82 27.84
C THR A 398 -18.39 -29.17 26.38
N GLU A 399 -19.36 -30.02 26.13
CA GLU A 399 -19.89 -30.29 24.79
C GLU A 399 -20.55 -29.01 24.26
N PRO A 400 -19.96 -28.32 23.29
CA PRO A 400 -20.55 -27.10 22.73
C PRO A 400 -21.73 -27.51 21.84
N ARG A 401 -22.83 -26.73 21.88
CA ARG A 401 -23.88 -26.87 20.88
C ARG A 401 -23.48 -26.21 19.56
N VAL A 402 -22.73 -25.08 19.64
CA VAL A 402 -22.31 -24.30 18.47
C VAL A 402 -20.84 -23.99 18.59
N ILE A 403 -20.12 -24.12 17.47
CA ILE A 403 -18.75 -23.65 17.31
C ILE A 403 -18.76 -22.43 16.38
N ILE A 404 -18.00 -21.37 16.72
CA ILE A 404 -17.80 -20.20 15.86
C ILE A 404 -16.33 -20.15 15.46
N ALA A 405 -16.05 -20.24 14.17
CA ALA A 405 -14.72 -20.09 13.60
C ALA A 405 -14.50 -18.64 13.12
N GLY A 406 -13.66 -17.89 13.82
CA GLY A 406 -13.44 -16.46 13.64
C GLY A 406 -14.39 -15.60 14.48
N PHE A 407 -13.82 -14.75 15.35
CA PHE A 407 -14.61 -13.90 16.25
C PHE A 407 -14.33 -12.41 16.02
N GLY A 408 -14.15 -12.03 14.76
CA GLY A 408 -14.11 -10.67 14.30
C GLY A 408 -15.46 -9.95 14.46
N ARG A 409 -15.64 -8.80 13.81
CA ARG A 409 -16.86 -7.96 13.92
C ARG A 409 -18.17 -8.73 13.68
N PHE A 410 -18.18 -9.60 12.67
CA PHE A 410 -19.34 -10.41 12.33
C PHE A 410 -19.58 -11.52 13.37
N GLY A 411 -18.54 -12.31 13.70
CA GLY A 411 -18.61 -13.39 14.67
C GLY A 411 -19.01 -12.94 16.07
N GLN A 412 -18.62 -11.74 16.49
CA GLN A 412 -19.02 -11.14 17.76
C GLN A 412 -20.52 -10.87 17.82
N ILE A 413 -21.16 -10.44 16.74
CA ILE A 413 -22.61 -10.19 16.71
C ILE A 413 -23.35 -11.53 16.83
N VAL A 414 -22.92 -12.53 16.04
CA VAL A 414 -23.49 -13.90 16.11
C VAL A 414 -23.30 -14.50 17.50
N GLY A 415 -22.10 -14.42 18.06
CA GLY A 415 -21.78 -14.95 19.38
C GLY A 415 -22.58 -14.32 20.50
N ARG A 416 -22.75 -12.97 20.50
CA ARG A 416 -23.56 -12.26 21.49
C ARG A 416 -25.03 -12.68 21.42
N LEU A 417 -25.57 -12.84 20.21
CA LEU A 417 -26.96 -13.28 20.06
C LEU A 417 -27.17 -14.70 20.62
N LEU A 418 -26.26 -15.64 20.30
CA LEU A 418 -26.32 -17.00 20.81
C LEU A 418 -26.14 -17.05 22.33
N TYR A 419 -25.19 -16.27 22.85
CA TYR A 419 -24.93 -16.20 24.29
C TYR A 419 -26.11 -15.63 25.07
N ALA A 420 -26.76 -14.57 24.56
CA ALA A 420 -27.95 -13.99 25.14
C ALA A 420 -29.12 -15.01 25.25
N ASN A 421 -29.15 -15.98 24.33
CA ASN A 421 -30.10 -17.10 24.34
C ASN A 421 -29.61 -18.32 25.15
N LYS A 422 -28.56 -18.15 25.97
CA LYS A 422 -27.97 -19.20 26.82
C LYS A 422 -27.48 -20.44 26.06
N ILE A 423 -27.13 -20.28 24.77
CA ILE A 423 -26.54 -21.33 23.95
C ILE A 423 -25.05 -21.48 24.33
N LYS A 424 -24.62 -22.73 24.58
CA LYS A 424 -23.19 -23.01 24.82
C LYS A 424 -22.41 -22.88 23.52
N VAL A 425 -21.52 -21.88 23.45
CA VAL A 425 -20.71 -21.57 22.27
C VAL A 425 -19.24 -21.76 22.58
N THR A 426 -18.52 -22.44 21.68
CA THR A 426 -17.06 -22.48 21.66
C THR A 426 -16.57 -21.60 20.51
N VAL A 427 -15.59 -20.74 20.77
CA VAL A 427 -15.04 -19.82 19.79
C VAL A 427 -13.63 -20.27 19.43
N LEU A 428 -13.32 -20.36 18.13
CA LEU A 428 -11.99 -20.56 17.57
C LEU A 428 -11.50 -19.23 17.00
N GLU A 429 -10.37 -18.71 17.50
CA GLU A 429 -9.79 -17.45 17.03
C GLU A 429 -8.27 -17.57 16.89
N SER A 430 -7.75 -17.08 15.79
CA SER A 430 -6.32 -17.13 15.48
C SER A 430 -5.56 -15.88 15.94
N ASP A 431 -6.25 -14.77 16.25
CA ASP A 431 -5.63 -13.55 16.76
C ASP A 431 -5.52 -13.57 18.29
N ALA A 432 -4.30 -13.80 18.78
CA ALA A 432 -4.00 -13.84 20.21
C ALA A 432 -4.35 -12.52 20.94
N SER A 433 -4.38 -11.38 20.24
CA SER A 433 -4.74 -10.08 20.85
C SER A 433 -6.23 -9.97 21.14
N GLN A 434 -7.07 -10.56 20.30
CA GLN A 434 -8.52 -10.61 20.51
C GLN A 434 -8.89 -11.60 21.60
N ILE A 435 -8.18 -12.70 21.73
CA ILE A 435 -8.48 -13.75 22.71
C ILE A 435 -8.43 -13.23 24.15
N GLN A 436 -7.40 -12.46 24.51
CA GLN A 436 -7.29 -11.86 25.85
C GLN A 436 -8.47 -10.94 26.19
N LEU A 437 -8.94 -10.18 25.19
CA LEU A 437 -10.10 -9.31 25.33
C LEU A 437 -11.39 -10.12 25.51
N LEU A 438 -11.58 -11.14 24.70
CA LEU A 438 -12.79 -11.99 24.72
C LEU A 438 -12.91 -12.81 26.02
N ARG A 439 -11.79 -13.31 26.55
CA ARG A 439 -11.74 -13.98 27.86
C ARG A 439 -12.16 -13.03 29.00
N LYS A 440 -11.79 -11.74 28.95
CA LYS A 440 -12.27 -10.75 29.92
C LYS A 440 -13.78 -10.54 29.88
N TYR A 441 -14.41 -10.77 28.72
CA TYR A 441 -15.87 -10.72 28.56
C TYR A 441 -16.57 -12.05 28.85
N GLY A 442 -15.84 -13.06 29.35
CA GLY A 442 -16.41 -14.35 29.77
C GLY A 442 -16.68 -15.35 28.63
N TYR A 443 -16.15 -15.08 27.41
CA TYR A 443 -16.26 -16.03 26.32
C TYR A 443 -15.24 -17.16 26.47
N LYS A 444 -15.65 -18.41 26.22
CA LYS A 444 -14.73 -19.55 26.08
C LYS A 444 -14.12 -19.50 24.69
N VAL A 445 -12.84 -19.10 24.63
CA VAL A 445 -12.12 -18.90 23.36
C VAL A 445 -10.92 -19.81 23.33
N PHE A 446 -10.81 -20.61 22.26
CA PHE A 446 -9.64 -21.41 21.95
C PHE A 446 -8.77 -20.68 20.95
N TYR A 447 -7.46 -20.66 21.23
CA TYR A 447 -6.48 -20.16 20.29
C TYR A 447 -6.21 -21.20 19.22
N GLY A 448 -6.43 -20.84 17.95
CA GLY A 448 -5.98 -21.65 16.84
C GLY A 448 -6.69 -21.37 15.52
N ASP A 449 -6.11 -21.92 14.48
CA ASP A 449 -6.60 -21.81 13.12
C ASP A 449 -7.62 -22.92 12.85
N ALA A 450 -8.87 -22.54 12.61
CA ALA A 450 -9.98 -23.47 12.34
C ALA A 450 -9.80 -24.30 11.04
N THR A 451 -8.80 -24.02 10.22
CA THR A 451 -8.40 -24.86 9.08
C THR A 451 -7.65 -26.12 9.50
N GLN A 452 -7.31 -26.27 10.79
CA GLN A 452 -6.63 -27.44 11.32
C GLN A 452 -7.66 -28.44 11.89
N LEU A 453 -7.64 -29.66 11.36
CA LEU A 453 -8.58 -30.74 11.75
C LEU A 453 -8.53 -31.06 13.25
N ASP A 454 -7.31 -31.13 13.80
CA ASP A 454 -7.12 -31.47 15.21
C ASP A 454 -7.71 -30.42 16.15
N LEU A 455 -7.70 -29.15 15.74
CA LEU A 455 -8.31 -28.09 16.50
C LEU A 455 -9.85 -28.15 16.46
N LEU A 456 -10.44 -28.45 15.31
CA LEU A 456 -11.87 -28.67 15.20
C LEU A 456 -12.32 -29.86 16.06
N ARG A 457 -11.52 -30.93 16.09
CA ARG A 457 -11.78 -32.09 16.99
C ARG A 457 -11.71 -31.70 18.46
N ALA A 458 -10.66 -30.98 18.85
CA ALA A 458 -10.47 -30.48 20.21
C ALA A 458 -11.58 -29.50 20.63
N ALA A 459 -12.10 -28.69 19.71
CA ALA A 459 -13.24 -27.80 19.94
C ALA A 459 -14.59 -28.53 20.06
N GLY A 460 -14.64 -29.85 19.86
CA GLY A 460 -15.85 -30.66 20.00
C GLY A 460 -16.70 -30.72 18.74
N ALA A 461 -16.14 -30.55 17.53
CA ALA A 461 -16.88 -30.56 16.26
C ALA A 461 -17.64 -31.87 16.00
N ALA A 462 -17.17 -33.01 16.52
CA ALA A 462 -17.84 -34.30 16.40
C ALA A 462 -19.18 -34.35 17.15
N LYS A 463 -19.39 -33.53 18.18
CA LYS A 463 -20.58 -33.51 19.04
C LYS A 463 -21.40 -32.22 18.88
N ALA A 464 -20.88 -31.20 18.24
CA ALA A 464 -21.55 -29.94 18.02
C ALA A 464 -22.71 -30.09 17.01
N GLU A 465 -23.79 -29.32 17.23
CA GLU A 465 -24.93 -29.29 16.32
C GLU A 465 -24.67 -28.40 15.09
N ALA A 466 -23.88 -27.33 15.27
CA ALA A 466 -23.59 -26.40 14.21
C ALA A 466 -22.20 -25.78 14.33
N LEU A 467 -21.60 -25.47 13.17
CA LEU A 467 -20.41 -24.64 13.01
C LEU A 467 -20.76 -23.39 12.23
N VAL A 468 -20.44 -22.21 12.78
CA VAL A 468 -20.61 -20.91 12.11
C VAL A 468 -19.24 -20.38 11.70
N ILE A 469 -19.00 -20.29 10.40
CA ILE A 469 -17.73 -19.84 9.84
C ILE A 469 -17.83 -18.32 9.58
N CYS A 470 -17.02 -17.55 10.33
CA CYS A 470 -17.01 -16.08 10.32
C CYS A 470 -15.62 -15.50 9.96
N THR A 471 -14.69 -16.33 9.46
CA THR A 471 -13.34 -15.91 9.06
C THR A 471 -13.37 -14.94 7.88
N ASP A 472 -12.32 -14.10 7.78
CA ASP A 472 -12.25 -13.04 6.75
C ASP A 472 -11.71 -13.53 5.40
N SER A 473 -10.96 -14.63 5.36
CA SER A 473 -10.37 -15.18 4.14
C SER A 473 -11.32 -16.16 3.45
N PRO A 474 -11.67 -15.94 2.16
CA PRO A 474 -12.47 -16.88 1.38
C PRO A 474 -11.86 -18.28 1.31
N ASP A 475 -10.52 -18.35 1.14
CA ASP A 475 -9.80 -19.62 1.06
C ASP A 475 -9.90 -20.41 2.38
N GLN A 476 -9.81 -19.72 3.52
CA GLN A 476 -10.00 -20.35 4.83
C GLN A 476 -11.44 -20.85 5.00
N VAL A 477 -12.45 -20.07 4.59
CA VAL A 477 -13.86 -20.47 4.65
C VAL A 477 -14.04 -21.78 3.88
N MET A 478 -13.55 -21.88 2.65
CA MET A 478 -13.67 -23.07 1.83
C MET A 478 -12.92 -24.27 2.41
N SER A 479 -11.69 -24.07 2.89
CA SER A 479 -10.92 -25.13 3.55
C SER A 479 -11.63 -25.70 4.77
N ILE A 480 -12.26 -24.85 5.59
CA ILE A 480 -13.05 -25.31 6.75
C ILE A 480 -14.29 -26.09 6.30
N VAL A 481 -14.99 -25.61 5.25
CA VAL A 481 -16.16 -26.31 4.69
C VAL A 481 -15.77 -27.71 4.22
N GLU A 482 -14.70 -27.85 3.43
CA GLU A 482 -14.20 -29.14 2.94
C GLU A 482 -13.81 -30.09 4.07
N LEU A 483 -13.09 -29.60 5.08
CA LEU A 483 -12.75 -30.39 6.27
C LEU A 483 -13.98 -30.89 7.03
N CYS A 484 -14.99 -30.02 7.17
CA CYS A 484 -16.22 -30.39 7.86
C CYS A 484 -17.00 -31.45 7.08
N GLN A 485 -17.09 -31.35 5.76
CA GLN A 485 -17.75 -32.33 4.92
C GLN A 485 -17.06 -33.71 4.95
N GLN A 486 -15.73 -33.72 4.98
CA GLN A 486 -14.95 -34.96 5.04
C GLN A 486 -14.99 -35.66 6.40
N HIS A 487 -14.91 -34.88 7.49
CA HIS A 487 -14.66 -35.45 8.81
C HIS A 487 -15.84 -35.33 9.78
N PHE A 488 -16.82 -34.44 9.52
CA PHE A 488 -17.97 -34.19 10.40
C PHE A 488 -19.29 -34.09 9.60
N PRO A 489 -19.74 -35.16 8.92
CA PRO A 489 -20.88 -35.10 8.00
C PRO A 489 -22.21 -34.71 8.66
N ASN A 490 -22.35 -34.90 9.97
CA ASN A 490 -23.55 -34.54 10.73
C ASN A 490 -23.55 -33.09 11.23
N LEU A 491 -22.42 -32.37 11.11
CA LEU A 491 -22.27 -30.99 11.58
C LEU A 491 -22.91 -30.03 10.59
N LYS A 492 -23.89 -29.26 11.04
CA LYS A 492 -24.50 -28.21 10.20
C LYS A 492 -23.53 -27.03 10.03
N VAL A 493 -23.10 -26.79 8.82
CA VAL A 493 -22.19 -25.68 8.50
C VAL A 493 -23.00 -24.48 8.04
N LEU A 494 -22.80 -23.35 8.74
CA LEU A 494 -23.30 -22.02 8.37
C LEU A 494 -22.10 -21.13 8.07
N ALA A 495 -22.17 -20.31 7.02
CA ALA A 495 -21.03 -19.50 6.63
C ALA A 495 -21.39 -18.04 6.33
N ARG A 496 -20.46 -17.15 6.63
CA ARG A 496 -20.46 -15.77 6.16
C ARG A 496 -19.92 -15.72 4.75
N ALA A 497 -20.60 -15.02 3.86
CA ALA A 497 -20.14 -14.66 2.52
C ALA A 497 -19.91 -13.13 2.46
N ARG A 498 -18.76 -12.68 1.97
CA ARG A 498 -18.47 -11.25 1.81
C ARG A 498 -19.01 -10.72 0.48
N SER A 499 -19.11 -11.58 -0.52
CA SER A 499 -19.53 -11.25 -1.88
C SER A 499 -20.55 -12.25 -2.44
N ARG A 500 -21.13 -11.90 -3.59
CA ARG A 500 -21.96 -12.82 -4.37
C ARG A 500 -21.17 -14.04 -4.84
N VAL A 501 -19.91 -13.84 -5.24
CA VAL A 501 -19.05 -14.92 -5.73
C VAL A 501 -18.81 -15.95 -4.64
N GLU A 502 -18.50 -15.52 -3.42
CA GLU A 502 -18.35 -16.41 -2.27
C GLU A 502 -19.67 -17.15 -1.93
N ALA A 503 -20.82 -16.47 -2.06
CA ALA A 503 -22.11 -17.15 -1.87
C ALA A 503 -22.35 -18.26 -2.91
N TYR A 504 -21.93 -18.05 -4.17
CA TYR A 504 -21.96 -19.10 -5.18
C TYR A 504 -21.04 -20.28 -4.85
N GLN A 505 -19.81 -19.99 -4.38
CA GLN A 505 -18.87 -21.02 -3.98
C GLN A 505 -19.42 -21.86 -2.82
N LEU A 506 -19.99 -21.22 -1.81
CA LEU A 506 -20.61 -21.92 -0.68
C LEU A 506 -21.77 -22.83 -1.13
N LEU A 507 -22.65 -22.31 -1.98
CA LEU A 507 -23.77 -23.07 -2.53
C LEU A 507 -23.31 -24.26 -3.38
N SER A 508 -22.26 -24.09 -4.21
CA SER A 508 -21.71 -25.17 -5.04
C SER A 508 -21.08 -26.29 -4.21
N HIS A 509 -20.60 -25.99 -2.99
CA HIS A 509 -20.10 -26.95 -2.01
C HIS A 509 -21.17 -27.40 -1.02
N GLY A 510 -22.46 -27.21 -1.31
CA GLY A 510 -23.57 -27.73 -0.51
C GLY A 510 -23.87 -26.99 0.78
N VAL A 511 -23.25 -25.86 1.05
CA VAL A 511 -23.58 -25.00 2.20
C VAL A 511 -24.82 -24.17 1.87
N SER A 512 -25.99 -24.67 2.30
CA SER A 512 -27.28 -24.01 2.01
C SER A 512 -27.59 -22.82 2.90
N THR A 513 -26.98 -22.74 4.09
CA THR A 513 -27.22 -21.66 5.06
C THR A 513 -26.01 -20.73 5.12
N TYR A 514 -26.16 -19.56 4.55
CA TYR A 514 -25.13 -18.52 4.54
C TYR A 514 -25.74 -17.14 4.72
N SER A 515 -24.93 -16.18 5.16
CA SER A 515 -25.31 -14.77 5.27
C SER A 515 -24.32 -13.90 4.52
N ARG A 516 -24.81 -13.05 3.61
CA ARG A 516 -24.00 -12.02 2.96
C ARG A 516 -23.81 -10.87 3.93
N GLU A 517 -22.57 -10.58 4.29
CA GLU A 517 -22.19 -9.67 5.38
C GLU A 517 -22.86 -8.30 5.32
N THR A 518 -22.79 -7.63 4.16
CA THR A 518 -23.28 -6.26 4.00
C THR A 518 -24.73 -6.19 3.51
N PHE A 519 -25.31 -7.28 3.04
CA PHE A 519 -26.54 -7.27 2.28
C PHE A 519 -27.75 -6.77 3.10
N LEU A 520 -27.93 -7.30 4.30
CA LEU A 520 -29.08 -6.90 5.14
C LEU A 520 -28.95 -5.47 5.65
N GLY A 521 -27.73 -5.06 6.06
CA GLY A 521 -27.46 -3.69 6.48
C GLY A 521 -27.62 -2.68 5.35
N ALA A 522 -27.18 -3.02 4.14
CA ALA A 522 -27.36 -2.17 2.96
C ALA A 522 -28.83 -2.04 2.55
N LEU A 523 -29.61 -3.13 2.65
CA LEU A 523 -31.05 -3.08 2.39
C LEU A 523 -31.79 -2.21 3.40
N ASP A 524 -31.46 -2.32 4.69
CA ASP A 524 -32.09 -1.49 5.71
C ASP A 524 -31.76 0.00 5.49
N LEU A 525 -30.50 0.33 5.18
CA LEU A 525 -30.11 1.70 4.85
C LEU A 525 -30.82 2.20 3.58
N GLY A 526 -30.93 1.36 2.53
CA GLY A 526 -31.68 1.67 1.32
C GLY A 526 -33.16 1.97 1.63
N ARG A 527 -33.79 1.14 2.45
CA ARG A 527 -35.15 1.37 2.93
C ARG A 527 -35.32 2.69 3.67
N GLN A 528 -34.41 3.01 4.59
CA GLN A 528 -34.41 4.28 5.30
C GLN A 528 -34.25 5.45 4.34
N THR A 529 -33.36 5.34 3.35
CA THR A 529 -33.18 6.35 2.30
C THR A 529 -34.48 6.60 1.53
N LEU A 530 -35.21 5.54 1.13
CA LEU A 530 -36.49 5.67 0.45
C LEU A 530 -37.51 6.45 1.29
N VAL A 531 -37.54 6.23 2.60
CA VAL A 531 -38.42 6.97 3.53
C VAL A 531 -38.01 8.44 3.62
N GLU A 532 -36.72 8.73 3.74
CA GLU A 532 -36.20 10.12 3.83
C GLU A 532 -36.46 10.95 2.56
N ILE A 533 -36.48 10.31 1.39
CA ILE A 533 -36.83 10.99 0.12
C ILE A 533 -38.35 11.09 -0.13
N GLY A 534 -39.19 10.71 0.87
CA GLY A 534 -40.64 10.92 0.85
C GLY A 534 -41.47 9.68 0.55
N MET A 535 -40.91 8.49 0.40
CA MET A 535 -41.69 7.25 0.24
C MET A 535 -42.33 6.85 1.57
N HIS A 536 -43.59 6.42 1.52
CA HIS A 536 -44.29 5.97 2.73
C HIS A 536 -43.56 4.75 3.37
N PRO A 537 -43.38 4.70 4.70
CA PRO A 537 -42.59 3.64 5.37
C PRO A 537 -43.05 2.21 5.04
N TYR A 538 -44.34 1.99 4.86
CA TYR A 538 -44.91 0.70 4.47
C TYR A 538 -44.48 0.29 3.05
N GLN A 539 -44.52 1.23 2.09
CA GLN A 539 -44.08 1.00 0.71
C GLN A 539 -42.56 0.71 0.66
N ALA A 540 -41.76 1.46 1.41
CA ALA A 540 -40.31 1.25 1.47
C ALA A 540 -39.99 -0.14 2.05
N LYS A 541 -40.72 -0.62 3.08
CA LYS A 541 -40.55 -1.95 3.64
C LYS A 541 -40.97 -3.05 2.67
N ARG A 542 -42.02 -2.84 1.90
CA ARG A 542 -42.47 -3.79 0.87
C ARG A 542 -41.47 -3.88 -0.26
N ALA A 543 -40.94 -2.74 -0.73
CA ALA A 543 -39.89 -2.67 -1.74
C ALA A 543 -38.62 -3.42 -1.30
N GLU A 544 -38.16 -3.21 -0.06
CA GLU A 544 -37.05 -3.96 0.52
C GLU A 544 -37.31 -5.48 0.50
N ALA A 545 -38.47 -5.92 0.97
CA ALA A 545 -38.80 -7.33 1.04
C ALA A 545 -38.87 -7.97 -0.37
N HIS A 546 -39.40 -7.26 -1.34
CA HIS A 546 -39.48 -7.71 -2.74
C HIS A 546 -38.08 -7.83 -3.36
N PHE A 547 -37.25 -6.79 -3.20
CA PHE A 547 -35.86 -6.81 -3.66
C PHE A 547 -35.09 -7.99 -3.07
N ARG A 548 -35.21 -8.22 -1.74
CA ARG A 548 -34.55 -9.32 -1.07
C ARG A 548 -34.97 -10.68 -1.63
N LYS A 549 -36.26 -10.87 -1.90
CA LYS A 549 -36.80 -12.11 -2.47
C LYS A 549 -36.25 -12.36 -3.87
N LEU A 550 -36.28 -11.34 -4.72
CA LEU A 550 -35.80 -11.41 -6.10
C LEU A 550 -34.30 -11.65 -6.18
N ASP A 551 -33.50 -10.89 -5.41
CA ASP A 551 -32.05 -11.06 -5.39
C ASP A 551 -31.61 -12.45 -4.91
N ASN A 552 -32.30 -13.04 -3.91
CA ASN A 552 -32.05 -14.39 -3.47
C ASN A 552 -32.50 -15.46 -4.49
N ALA A 553 -33.57 -15.21 -5.25
CA ALA A 553 -34.01 -16.08 -6.34
C ALA A 553 -33.00 -16.11 -7.48
N MET A 554 -32.52 -14.93 -7.91
CA MET A 554 -31.47 -14.80 -8.92
C MET A 554 -30.18 -15.52 -8.50
N LEU A 555 -29.80 -15.45 -7.24
CA LEU A 555 -28.60 -16.12 -6.74
C LEU A 555 -28.68 -17.63 -6.93
N LYS A 556 -29.85 -18.22 -6.74
CA LYS A 556 -30.11 -19.65 -6.97
C LYS A 556 -30.18 -20.00 -8.46
N GLU A 557 -30.81 -19.16 -9.27
CA GLU A 557 -30.96 -19.36 -10.72
C GLU A 557 -29.64 -19.32 -11.46
N LEU A 558 -28.73 -18.38 -11.07
CA LEU A 558 -27.44 -18.19 -11.73
C LEU A 558 -26.35 -19.14 -11.24
N LEU A 559 -26.59 -19.95 -10.23
CA LEU A 559 -25.64 -20.92 -9.70
C LEU A 559 -24.99 -21.82 -10.78
N PRO A 560 -25.73 -22.38 -11.76
CA PRO A 560 -25.14 -23.22 -12.81
C PRO A 560 -24.23 -22.47 -13.79
N GLN A 561 -24.34 -21.15 -13.85
CA GLN A 561 -23.69 -20.30 -14.86
C GLN A 561 -22.64 -19.34 -14.28
N HIS A 562 -22.28 -19.48 -13.00
CA HIS A 562 -21.44 -18.53 -12.28
C HIS A 562 -20.03 -18.31 -12.88
N ASN A 563 -19.55 -19.20 -13.74
CA ASN A 563 -18.26 -19.10 -14.44
C ASN A 563 -18.32 -18.39 -15.82
N GLN A 564 -19.50 -17.84 -16.23
CA GLN A 564 -19.68 -17.20 -17.53
C GLN A 564 -20.01 -15.70 -17.37
N ASP A 565 -18.99 -14.86 -17.26
CA ASP A 565 -19.12 -13.40 -17.02
C ASP A 565 -20.09 -12.67 -17.96
N LYS A 566 -20.10 -13.03 -19.25
CA LYS A 566 -20.98 -12.36 -20.24
C LYS A 566 -22.47 -12.65 -19.99
N LYS A 567 -22.82 -13.87 -19.61
CA LYS A 567 -24.21 -14.25 -19.29
C LYS A 567 -24.69 -13.65 -17.97
N LEU A 568 -23.77 -13.56 -16.99
CA LEU A 568 -24.03 -12.87 -15.72
C LEU A 568 -24.35 -11.38 -15.91
N ALA A 569 -23.59 -10.69 -16.75
CA ALA A 569 -23.81 -9.27 -17.04
C ALA A 569 -25.13 -9.02 -17.79
N GLN A 570 -25.51 -9.90 -18.73
CA GLN A 570 -26.76 -9.81 -19.45
C GLN A 570 -27.95 -10.06 -18.52
N ARG A 571 -27.92 -11.10 -17.71
CA ARG A 571 -29.00 -11.44 -16.77
C ARG A 571 -29.16 -10.41 -15.66
N ALA A 572 -28.06 -9.78 -15.22
CA ALA A 572 -28.11 -8.65 -14.28
C ALA A 572 -28.84 -7.42 -14.86
N LYS A 573 -28.69 -7.15 -16.18
CA LYS A 573 -29.45 -6.10 -16.87
C LYS A 573 -30.93 -6.43 -17.01
N GLU A 574 -31.26 -7.66 -17.35
CA GLU A 574 -32.64 -8.13 -17.44
C GLU A 574 -33.35 -8.05 -16.10
N ALA A 575 -32.70 -8.51 -15.06
CA ALA A 575 -33.19 -8.47 -13.70
C ALA A 575 -33.42 -7.05 -13.16
N ARG A 576 -32.59 -6.11 -13.58
CA ARG A 576 -32.81 -4.70 -13.27
C ARG A 576 -34.07 -4.15 -13.93
N LYS A 577 -34.34 -4.52 -15.19
CA LYS A 577 -35.56 -4.15 -15.88
C LYS A 577 -36.80 -4.79 -15.23
N GLU A 578 -36.74 -6.07 -14.90
CA GLU A 578 -37.81 -6.77 -14.17
C GLU A 578 -38.15 -6.07 -12.83
N LEU A 579 -37.13 -5.62 -12.11
CA LEU A 579 -37.31 -4.84 -10.87
C LEU A 579 -37.99 -3.50 -11.13
N GLU A 580 -37.52 -2.75 -12.14
CA GLU A 580 -38.07 -1.44 -12.52
C GLU A 580 -39.55 -1.59 -12.91
N GLU A 581 -39.92 -2.63 -13.69
CA GLU A 581 -41.29 -2.90 -14.11
C GLU A 581 -42.19 -3.32 -12.92
N ILE A 582 -41.70 -4.17 -12.02
CA ILE A 582 -42.46 -4.58 -10.82
C ILE A 582 -42.74 -3.37 -9.92
N PHE A 583 -41.73 -2.53 -9.67
CA PHE A 583 -41.93 -1.35 -8.84
C PHE A 583 -42.82 -0.28 -9.51
N ALA A 584 -42.73 -0.08 -10.82
CA ALA A 584 -43.60 0.81 -11.54
C ALA A 584 -45.08 0.36 -11.45
N HIS A 585 -45.34 -0.93 -11.64
CA HIS A 585 -46.68 -1.49 -11.57
C HIS A 585 -47.27 -1.46 -10.14
N GLU A 586 -46.44 -1.66 -9.13
CA GLU A 586 -46.88 -1.53 -7.73
C GLU A 586 -47.18 -0.08 -7.34
N MET A 587 -46.42 0.89 -7.86
CA MET A 587 -46.72 2.31 -7.63
C MET A 587 -47.99 2.76 -8.32
N GLU A 588 -48.30 2.28 -9.53
CA GLU A 588 -49.57 2.56 -10.21
C GLU A 588 -50.77 1.99 -9.47
N ASN A 589 -50.68 0.76 -8.98
CA ASN A 589 -51.77 0.13 -8.21
C ASN A 589 -52.03 0.83 -6.86
N ASP A 590 -51.02 1.37 -6.23
CA ASP A 590 -51.18 2.15 -4.98
C ASP A 590 -51.78 3.54 -5.22
N HIS A 591 -51.49 4.16 -6.36
CA HIS A 591 -52.15 5.40 -6.75
C HIS A 591 -53.66 5.21 -7.07
N GLN A 592 -54.02 4.10 -7.68
CA GLN A 592 -55.43 3.74 -7.94
C GLN A 592 -56.18 3.43 -6.64
N SER A 593 -55.57 2.77 -5.68
CA SER A 593 -56.18 2.48 -4.38
C SER A 593 -56.33 3.73 -3.49
N ARG A 594 -55.46 4.74 -3.60
CA ARG A 594 -55.60 6.03 -2.89
C ARG A 594 -56.75 6.87 -3.45
N ASN A 595 -56.90 6.94 -4.75
CA ASN A 595 -58.00 7.67 -5.37
C ASN A 595 -59.38 7.06 -5.01
N PHE A 596 -59.44 5.78 -4.67
CA PHE A 596 -60.67 5.11 -4.26
C PHE A 596 -61.11 5.45 -2.81
N TRP A 597 -60.19 5.94 -1.94
CA TRP A 597 -60.50 6.35 -0.57
C TRP A 597 -60.72 7.85 -0.40
N ASP A 598 -60.22 8.68 -1.33
CA ASP A 598 -60.43 10.13 -1.36
C ASP A 598 -61.78 10.58 -1.97
N GLU A 599 -62.49 9.66 -2.62
CA GLU A 599 -63.84 9.90 -3.17
C GLU A 599 -64.98 9.44 -2.25
N ARG A 600 -64.71 9.16 -1.00
CA ARG A 600 -65.72 8.92 0.03
C ARG A 600 -65.47 9.90 1.20
#